data_ec78dfb91c6dcb2527f1e22f7cbe5cd5
#
_entry.id   ec78dfb91c6dcb2527f1e22f7cbe5cd5
#
_cell.length_a   1.000
_cell.length_b   1.000
_cell.length_c   1.000
_cell.angle_alpha   90.00
_cell.angle_beta   90.00
_cell.angle_gamma   90.00
#
_symmetry.space_group_name_H-M   'P 1'
#
loop_
_entity.id
_entity.type
_entity.pdbx_description
1 polymer ?
#
loop_
_entity_poly.entity_id
_entity_poly.type
_entity_poly.pdbx_seq_one_letter_code
_entity_poly.pdbx_strand_id
1 'polypeptide(L)'
;TEQSTITLYSFDPALSEHGSSSMLPPGDHLEVAPEIKFDNEVTVPAITVDNWYQSVDQPIIDLLWLDLQGAELLVLQRGESLIAATKCCHIEVSKKPLYQGGATFDDVRQFFTSRGFSLVKTRIPVRSGNAIFVRR
;
A
#
# COMPACT_ATOMS: atom_id res chain seq x y z
N THR A 1 21.26 2.86 -11.92
CA THR A 1 20.11 2.75 -10.99
C THR A 1 20.64 2.19 -9.68
N GLU A 2 20.68 3.01 -8.62
CA GLU A 2 20.98 2.49 -7.27
C GLU A 2 19.92 1.46 -6.90
N GLN A 3 20.37 0.25 -6.69
CA GLN A 3 19.54 -0.82 -6.20
C GLN A 3 19.44 -0.64 -4.69
N SER A 4 18.30 -0.14 -4.21
CA SER A 4 17.98 -0.07 -2.78
C SER A 4 17.48 -1.41 -2.29
N THR A 5 17.52 -1.61 -0.98
CA THR A 5 16.92 -2.78 -0.33
C THR A 5 15.86 -2.34 0.65
N ILE A 6 14.86 -3.18 0.87
CA ILE A 6 13.87 -3.02 1.93
C ILE A 6 13.81 -4.28 2.80
N THR A 7 13.39 -4.11 4.04
CA THR A 7 13.06 -5.23 4.92
C THR A 7 11.57 -5.53 4.82
N LEU A 8 11.24 -6.79 4.61
CA LEU A 8 9.87 -7.29 4.70
C LEU A 8 9.71 -8.01 6.04
N TYR A 9 8.73 -7.58 6.81
CA TYR A 9 8.26 -8.26 8.01
C TYR A 9 7.26 -9.31 7.58
N SER A 10 7.57 -10.57 7.83
CA SER A 10 6.77 -11.68 7.34
C SER A 10 6.48 -12.65 8.48
N PHE A 11 5.40 -13.40 8.31
CA PHE A 11 5.04 -14.51 9.18
C PHE A 11 5.54 -15.84 8.59
N ASP A 12 5.59 -16.88 9.41
CA ASP A 12 5.93 -18.23 8.92
C ASP A 12 4.76 -18.77 8.07
N PRO A 13 4.95 -19.00 6.77
CA PRO A 13 3.90 -19.50 5.88
C PRO A 13 3.41 -20.91 6.27
N ALA A 14 4.17 -21.67 7.07
CA ALA A 14 3.73 -22.96 7.60
C ALA A 14 2.68 -22.81 8.72
N LEU A 15 2.57 -21.63 9.34
CA LEU A 15 1.68 -21.37 10.47
C LEU A 15 0.43 -20.57 10.10
N SER A 16 0.38 -19.97 8.90
CA SER A 16 -0.72 -19.07 8.52
C SER A 16 -0.88 -18.97 7.01
N GLU A 17 -2.12 -19.04 6.53
CA GLU A 17 -2.51 -18.74 5.14
C GLU A 17 -2.76 -17.23 4.91
N HIS A 18 -2.46 -16.37 5.88
CA HIS A 18 -2.76 -14.95 5.83
C HIS A 18 -1.68 -14.15 5.10
N GLY A 19 -2.08 -13.31 4.15
CA GLY A 19 -1.19 -12.44 3.37
C GLY A 19 -0.84 -11.13 4.07
N SER A 20 -0.38 -11.18 5.32
CA SER A 20 -0.15 -9.98 6.15
C SER A 20 1.31 -9.47 6.16
N SER A 21 2.18 -9.99 5.29
CA SER A 21 3.56 -9.50 5.19
C SER A 21 3.60 -8.04 4.73
N SER A 22 4.42 -7.22 5.38
CA SER A 22 4.52 -5.79 5.12
C SER A 22 5.97 -5.32 5.09
N MET A 23 6.22 -4.22 4.40
CA MET A 23 7.48 -3.48 4.50
C MET A 23 7.50 -2.53 5.72
N LEU A 24 6.40 -2.41 6.45
CA LEU A 24 6.30 -1.67 7.70
C LEU A 24 6.26 -2.63 8.89
N PRO A 25 6.92 -2.29 10.01
CA PRO A 25 6.82 -3.09 11.22
C PRO A 25 5.36 -3.19 11.69
N PRO A 26 4.95 -4.34 12.26
CA PRO A 26 3.61 -4.47 12.81
C PRO A 26 3.39 -3.48 13.97
N GLY A 27 2.17 -2.96 14.06
CA GLY A 27 1.73 -2.03 15.11
C GLY A 27 0.46 -2.56 15.76
N ASP A 28 -0.64 -1.80 15.66
CA ASP A 28 -1.97 -2.20 16.16
C ASP A 28 -2.47 -3.50 15.51
N HIS A 29 -1.84 -3.96 14.44
CA HIS A 29 -2.11 -5.26 13.82
C HIS A 29 -2.01 -6.41 14.84
N LEU A 30 -1.04 -6.34 15.75
CA LEU A 30 -0.85 -7.37 16.79
C LEU A 30 -2.00 -7.43 17.81
N GLU A 31 -2.75 -6.34 17.97
CA GLU A 31 -3.96 -6.30 18.81
C GLU A 31 -5.18 -6.87 18.09
N VAL A 32 -5.20 -6.74 16.75
CA VAL A 32 -6.34 -7.14 15.90
C VAL A 32 -6.28 -8.62 15.55
N ALA A 33 -5.07 -9.12 15.30
CA ALA A 33 -4.78 -10.48 14.89
C ALA A 33 -3.56 -11.02 15.66
N PRO A 34 -3.68 -11.28 16.97
CA PRO A 34 -2.56 -11.67 17.82
C PRO A 34 -1.98 -13.05 17.48
N GLU A 35 -2.72 -13.84 16.72
CA GLU A 35 -2.27 -15.13 16.18
C GLU A 35 -1.25 -14.99 15.05
N ILE A 36 -1.20 -13.84 14.38
CA ILE A 36 -0.24 -13.58 13.30
C ILE A 36 1.03 -13.01 13.90
N LYS A 37 2.09 -13.83 13.91
CA LYS A 37 3.41 -13.42 14.41
C LYS A 37 4.31 -13.09 13.25
N PHE A 38 4.94 -11.92 13.31
CA PHE A 38 5.94 -11.47 12.35
C PHE A 38 7.33 -11.87 12.82
N ASP A 39 7.60 -13.17 12.79
CA ASP A 39 8.82 -13.77 13.36
C ASP A 39 10.00 -13.74 12.37
N ASN A 40 9.75 -13.37 11.10
CA ASN A 40 10.77 -13.35 10.07
C ASN A 40 10.95 -11.95 9.49
N GLU A 41 12.21 -11.58 9.30
CA GLU A 41 12.61 -10.39 8.56
C GLU A 41 13.42 -10.83 7.33
N VAL A 42 13.00 -10.40 6.15
CA VAL A 42 13.67 -10.72 4.90
C VAL A 42 14.08 -9.44 4.19
N THR A 43 15.36 -9.29 3.91
CA THR A 43 15.85 -8.16 3.11
C THR A 43 15.82 -8.53 1.63
N VAL A 44 15.13 -7.70 0.84
CA VAL A 44 14.97 -7.90 -0.60
C VAL A 44 15.40 -6.67 -1.39
N PRO A 45 15.88 -6.84 -2.64
CA PRO A 45 16.10 -5.72 -3.55
C PRO A 45 14.79 -4.99 -3.83
N ALA A 46 14.86 -3.66 -3.95
CA ALA A 46 13.71 -2.83 -4.22
C ALA A 46 14.04 -1.72 -5.22
N ILE A 47 13.04 -1.34 -5.99
CA ILE A 47 13.05 -0.15 -6.85
C ILE A 47 11.82 0.69 -6.54
N THR A 48 11.88 1.97 -6.85
CA THR A 48 10.68 2.81 -6.73
C THR A 48 9.67 2.47 -7.81
N VAL A 49 8.41 2.77 -7.55
CA VAL A 49 7.32 2.54 -8.51
C VAL A 49 7.55 3.33 -9.79
N ASP A 50 8.05 4.58 -9.72
CA ASP A 50 8.37 5.36 -10.90
C ASP A 50 9.53 4.78 -11.71
N ASN A 51 10.57 4.25 -11.07
CA ASN A 51 11.65 3.57 -11.79
C ASN A 51 11.15 2.32 -12.53
N TRP A 52 10.27 1.55 -11.88
CA TRP A 52 9.62 0.42 -12.54
C TRP A 52 8.75 0.91 -13.71
N TYR A 53 7.90 1.91 -13.50
CA TYR A 53 7.00 2.45 -14.51
C TYR A 53 7.74 2.96 -15.74
N GLN A 54 8.89 3.64 -15.53
CA GLN A 54 9.76 4.07 -16.61
C GLN A 54 10.39 2.91 -17.40
N SER A 55 10.62 1.77 -16.74
CA SER A 55 11.21 0.59 -17.39
C SER A 55 10.23 -0.21 -18.26
N VAL A 56 8.92 0.06 -18.17
CA VAL A 56 7.85 -0.64 -18.90
C VAL A 56 7.11 0.25 -19.91
N ASP A 57 7.83 1.16 -20.55
CA ASP A 57 7.32 2.08 -21.61
C ASP A 57 6.16 2.97 -21.16
N GLN A 58 5.96 3.17 -19.88
CA GLN A 58 5.02 4.11 -19.27
C GLN A 58 3.57 3.99 -19.81
N PRO A 59 2.93 2.82 -19.75
CA PRO A 59 1.59 2.63 -20.28
C PRO A 59 0.55 3.45 -19.49
N ILE A 60 -0.60 3.72 -20.10
CA ILE A 60 -1.76 4.22 -19.38
C ILE A 60 -2.25 3.10 -18.43
N ILE A 61 -2.49 3.45 -17.18
CA ILE A 61 -2.96 2.52 -16.16
C ILE A 61 -4.47 2.69 -16.00
N ASP A 62 -5.25 1.74 -16.47
CA ASP A 62 -6.69 1.75 -16.31
C ASP A 62 -7.11 1.51 -14.86
N LEU A 63 -6.49 0.55 -14.20
CA LEU A 63 -6.73 0.22 -12.80
C LEU A 63 -5.41 -0.06 -12.07
N LEU A 64 -5.17 0.69 -11.02
CA LEU A 64 -4.13 0.42 -10.03
C LEU A 64 -4.78 -0.23 -8.80
N TRP A 65 -4.40 -1.46 -8.49
CA TRP A 65 -4.87 -2.17 -7.30
C TRP A 65 -3.75 -2.24 -6.27
N LEU A 66 -4.01 -1.71 -5.07
CA LEU A 66 -3.04 -1.63 -3.98
C LEU A 66 -3.59 -2.31 -2.72
N ASP A 67 -2.83 -3.29 -2.25
CA ASP A 67 -2.99 -3.97 -0.97
C ASP A 67 -1.56 -4.29 -0.47
N LEU A 68 -0.95 -3.32 0.20
CA LEU A 68 0.46 -3.33 0.59
C LEU A 68 0.63 -3.38 2.11
N GLN A 69 -0.45 -3.74 2.78
CA GLN A 69 -0.46 -3.94 4.23
C GLN A 69 0.10 -2.71 4.97
N GLY A 70 -0.49 -1.54 4.69
CA GLY A 70 -0.20 -0.26 5.33
C GLY A 70 0.87 0.60 4.65
N ALA A 71 1.59 0.08 3.65
CA ALA A 71 2.64 0.80 2.94
C ALA A 71 2.17 1.55 1.69
N GLU A 72 0.87 1.56 1.41
CA GLU A 72 0.28 2.09 0.16
C GLU A 72 0.73 3.51 -0.11
N LEU A 73 0.56 4.41 0.86
CA LEU A 73 0.91 5.81 0.67
C LEU A 73 2.43 6.03 0.53
N LEU A 74 3.23 5.27 1.27
CA LEU A 74 4.68 5.31 1.19
C LEU A 74 5.17 4.96 -0.24
N VAL A 75 4.56 3.94 -0.85
CA VAL A 75 4.86 3.52 -2.23
C VAL A 75 4.37 4.57 -3.23
N LEU A 76 3.14 5.07 -3.07
CA LEU A 76 2.55 6.06 -3.97
C LEU A 76 3.30 7.40 -3.98
N GLN A 77 3.88 7.82 -2.86
CA GLN A 77 4.71 9.02 -2.78
C GLN A 77 5.99 8.95 -3.63
N ARG A 78 6.37 7.76 -4.10
CA ARG A 78 7.49 7.51 -5.01
C ARG A 78 7.02 7.07 -6.41
N GLY A 79 5.77 7.41 -6.77
CA GLY A 79 5.10 7.00 -7.99
C GLY A 79 4.32 8.11 -8.69
N GLU A 80 4.83 9.35 -8.73
CA GLU A 80 4.10 10.49 -9.29
C GLU A 80 3.79 10.30 -10.78
N SER A 81 4.74 9.75 -11.56
CA SER A 81 4.54 9.49 -12.99
C SER A 81 3.49 8.39 -13.21
N LEU A 82 3.55 7.30 -12.43
CA LEU A 82 2.54 6.24 -12.49
C LEU A 82 1.16 6.76 -12.11
N ILE A 83 1.07 7.55 -11.03
CA ILE A 83 -0.19 8.15 -10.59
C ILE A 83 -0.74 9.10 -11.66
N ALA A 84 0.11 9.91 -12.31
CA ALA A 84 -0.32 10.80 -13.38
C ALA A 84 -0.97 10.04 -14.56
N ALA A 85 -0.52 8.82 -14.83
CA ALA A 85 -1.03 7.97 -15.90
C ALA A 85 -2.20 7.06 -15.46
N THR A 86 -2.56 7.05 -14.16
CA THR A 86 -3.59 6.17 -13.60
C THR A 86 -4.98 6.79 -13.74
N LYS A 87 -5.95 6.02 -14.22
CA LYS A 87 -7.37 6.41 -14.33
C LYS A 87 -8.18 6.07 -13.09
N CYS A 88 -7.99 4.89 -12.54
CA CYS A 88 -8.72 4.38 -11.38
C CYS A 88 -7.76 3.72 -10.39
N CYS A 89 -7.99 3.90 -9.10
CA CYS A 89 -7.25 3.21 -8.05
C CYS A 89 -8.22 2.53 -7.09
N HIS A 90 -7.99 1.23 -6.85
CA HIS A 90 -8.58 0.48 -5.75
C HIS A 90 -7.50 0.26 -4.70
N ILE A 91 -7.74 0.69 -3.46
CA ILE A 91 -6.72 0.72 -2.42
C ILE A 91 -7.28 0.27 -1.07
N GLU A 92 -6.52 -0.55 -0.36
CA GLU A 92 -6.81 -0.81 1.05
C GLU A 92 -6.53 0.45 1.88
N VAL A 93 -7.41 0.72 2.85
CA VAL A 93 -7.32 1.90 3.72
C VAL A 93 -7.74 1.54 5.14
N SER A 94 -7.17 2.23 6.12
CA SER A 94 -7.46 2.02 7.54
C SER A 94 -7.85 3.32 8.23
N LYS A 95 -8.79 3.25 9.20
CA LYS A 95 -9.15 4.42 10.04
C LYS A 95 -8.00 4.83 10.95
N LYS A 96 -7.23 3.84 11.41
CA LYS A 96 -5.99 4.01 12.18
C LYS A 96 -4.92 3.12 11.57
N PRO A 97 -3.65 3.50 11.62
CA PRO A 97 -2.58 2.67 11.12
C PRO A 97 -2.55 1.30 11.84
N LEU A 98 -2.52 0.21 11.07
CA LEU A 98 -2.32 -1.14 11.59
C LEU A 98 -0.84 -1.47 11.72
N TYR A 99 -0.02 -0.81 10.92
CA TYR A 99 1.43 -0.94 10.88
C TYR A 99 2.08 0.38 11.28
N GLN A 100 3.28 0.32 11.86
CA GLN A 100 4.00 1.50 12.31
C GLN A 100 4.38 2.38 11.11
N GLY A 101 3.98 3.64 11.15
CA GLY A 101 4.19 4.58 10.04
C GLY A 101 3.23 4.41 8.86
N GLY A 102 2.24 3.53 8.96
CA GLY A 102 1.18 3.40 7.98
C GLY A 102 0.28 4.63 7.90
N ALA A 103 -0.35 4.83 6.75
CA ALA A 103 -1.26 5.95 6.51
C ALA A 103 -2.69 5.67 7.00
N THR A 104 -3.41 6.74 7.35
CA THR A 104 -4.84 6.69 7.59
C THR A 104 -5.63 6.86 6.28
N PHE A 105 -6.93 6.53 6.32
CA PHE A 105 -7.84 6.82 5.21
C PHE A 105 -7.84 8.30 4.81
N ASP A 106 -7.79 9.21 5.78
CA ASP A 106 -7.79 10.65 5.50
C ASP A 106 -6.50 11.09 4.79
N ASP A 107 -5.35 10.53 5.14
CA ASP A 107 -4.08 10.78 4.46
C ASP A 107 -4.14 10.32 2.99
N VAL A 108 -4.65 9.11 2.76
CA VAL A 108 -4.84 8.55 1.41
C VAL A 108 -5.83 9.39 0.60
N ARG A 109 -6.94 9.78 1.21
CA ARG A 109 -7.95 10.63 0.57
C ARG A 109 -7.36 11.98 0.17
N GLN A 110 -6.60 12.62 1.06
CA GLN A 110 -5.94 13.89 0.76
C GLN A 110 -4.94 13.75 -0.38
N PHE A 111 -4.15 12.68 -0.38
CA PHE A 111 -3.18 12.38 -1.43
C PHE A 111 -3.84 12.30 -2.81
N PHE A 112 -4.91 11.53 -2.95
CA PHE A 112 -5.60 11.36 -4.24
C PHE A 112 -6.37 12.61 -4.66
N THR A 113 -7.07 13.28 -3.73
CA THR A 113 -7.85 14.48 -4.08
C THR A 113 -6.97 15.64 -4.53
N SER A 114 -5.80 15.83 -3.94
CA SER A 114 -4.83 16.84 -4.37
C SER A 114 -4.23 16.57 -5.77
N ARG A 115 -4.38 15.34 -6.29
CA ARG A 115 -3.90 14.90 -7.61
C ARG A 115 -5.02 14.72 -8.65
N GLY A 116 -6.20 15.31 -8.40
CA GLY A 116 -7.30 15.33 -9.36
C GLY A 116 -8.16 14.08 -9.38
N PHE A 117 -8.10 13.25 -8.33
CA PHE A 117 -9.00 12.11 -8.19
C PHE A 117 -10.21 12.43 -7.32
N SER A 118 -11.30 11.75 -7.57
CA SER A 118 -12.50 11.77 -6.74
C SER A 118 -12.69 10.42 -6.06
N LEU A 119 -13.01 10.44 -4.78
CA LEU A 119 -13.48 9.25 -4.08
C LEU A 119 -14.88 8.89 -4.59
N VAL A 120 -15.05 7.71 -5.18
CA VAL A 120 -16.33 7.23 -5.69
C VAL A 120 -16.97 6.16 -4.81
N LYS A 121 -16.16 5.42 -4.06
CA LYS A 121 -16.66 4.41 -3.13
C LYS A 121 -15.66 4.19 -2.00
N THR A 122 -16.18 3.99 -0.79
CA THR A 122 -15.41 3.51 0.35
C THR A 122 -16.26 2.58 1.20
N ARG A 123 -15.64 1.54 1.75
CA ARG A 123 -16.24 0.64 2.73
C ARG A 123 -15.18 0.25 3.75
N ILE A 124 -15.29 0.78 4.95
CA ILE A 124 -14.41 0.49 6.09
C ILE A 124 -15.30 0.00 7.24
N PRO A 125 -15.60 -1.31 7.30
CA PRO A 125 -16.60 -1.83 8.23
C PRO A 125 -16.20 -1.65 9.69
N VAL A 126 -14.96 -1.92 10.04
CA VAL A 126 -14.46 -1.78 11.42
C VAL A 126 -13.20 -0.93 11.46
N ARG A 127 -12.04 -1.47 11.11
CA ARG A 127 -10.74 -0.78 11.18
C ARG A 127 -10.15 -0.51 9.80
N SER A 128 -10.19 -1.50 8.91
CA SER A 128 -9.72 -1.41 7.53
C SER A 128 -10.80 -1.79 6.54
N GLY A 129 -10.56 -1.48 5.29
CA GLY A 129 -11.44 -1.76 4.17
C GLY A 129 -10.87 -1.18 2.90
N ASN A 130 -11.73 -0.88 1.93
CA ASN A 130 -11.29 -0.46 0.62
C ASN A 130 -11.90 0.87 0.20
N ALA A 131 -11.16 1.62 -0.61
CA ALA A 131 -11.59 2.84 -1.26
C ALA A 131 -11.31 2.78 -2.76
N ILE A 132 -12.16 3.41 -3.55
CA ILE A 132 -12.00 3.54 -4.99
C ILE A 132 -11.94 5.02 -5.34
N PHE A 133 -10.87 5.40 -6.01
CA PHE A 133 -10.63 6.75 -6.51
C PHE A 133 -10.59 6.72 -8.04
N VAL A 134 -11.23 7.70 -8.67
CA VAL A 134 -11.25 7.82 -10.13
C VAL A 134 -10.77 9.22 -10.52
N ARG A 135 -9.91 9.31 -11.53
CA ARG A 135 -9.43 10.58 -12.08
C ARG A 135 -10.60 11.33 -12.73
N ARG A 136 -10.69 12.62 -12.46
CA ARG A 136 -11.65 13.53 -13.12
C ARG A 136 -11.16 13.96 -14.47
#